data_5af78831ad26173023a97e0668d3b9e6
#
_entry.id   5af78831ad26173023a97e0668d3b9e6
#
_cell.length_a   1.000
_cell.length_b   1.000
_cell.length_c   1.000
_cell.angle_alpha   90.00
_cell.angle_beta   90.00
_cell.angle_gamma   90.00
#
_symmetry.space_group_name_H-M   'P 1'
#
loop_
_entity.id
_entity.type
_entity.pdbx_description
1 polymer ?
#
loop_
_entity_poly.entity_id
_entity_poly.type
_entity_poly.pdbx_seq_one_letter_code
_entity_poly.pdbx_strand_id
1 'polypeptide(L)'
;GPNTAQSLRRLGVAIDTSVRALFDYSAEGGPDYRRHPLHPYWIDTETRQLLELPLTSVFWGMLRRQGGMVYPRLWRIPQMRGVLASLGLLERIPLTPEGVSVDEALRGIDMAIDDGLPVLNFSFHSPSLQPGHTPYVRSESDLDGLYDWWRAIFAYLRERGVQNAAVDDIMAAAVR
;
A
#
# COMPACT_ATOMS: atom_id res chain seq x y z
N GLY A 1 8.52 -14.15 5.95
CA GLY A 1 9.34 -15.32 5.61
C GLY A 1 8.50 -16.52 5.18
N PRO A 2 9.11 -17.60 4.65
CA PRO A 2 8.33 -18.72 4.06
C PRO A 2 7.39 -19.42 5.04
N ASN A 3 7.67 -19.34 6.34
CA ASN A 3 6.86 -19.97 7.38
C ASN A 3 5.88 -19.01 8.09
N THR A 4 5.84 -17.75 7.70
CA THR A 4 5.02 -16.72 8.38
C THR A 4 3.54 -17.10 8.36
N ALA A 5 2.98 -17.41 7.20
CA ALA A 5 1.58 -17.79 7.07
C ALA A 5 1.21 -19.02 7.93
N GLN A 6 2.10 -20.03 7.98
CA GLN A 6 1.87 -21.21 8.83
C GLN A 6 1.89 -20.85 10.32
N SER A 7 2.82 -19.99 10.74
CA SER A 7 2.90 -19.55 12.14
C SER A 7 1.68 -18.72 12.54
N LEU A 8 1.24 -17.79 11.69
CA LEU A 8 0.05 -16.98 11.93
C LEU A 8 -1.21 -17.84 12.08
N ARG A 9 -1.41 -18.83 11.20
CA ARG A 9 -2.53 -19.78 11.31
C ARG A 9 -2.49 -20.58 12.61
N ARG A 10 -1.32 -21.08 13.01
CA ARG A 10 -1.16 -21.81 14.28
C ARG A 10 -1.51 -20.98 15.50
N LEU A 11 -1.31 -19.67 15.42
CA LEU A 11 -1.63 -18.69 16.48
C LEU A 11 -3.09 -18.20 16.40
N GLY A 12 -3.88 -18.68 15.43
CA GLY A 12 -5.27 -18.26 15.25
C GLY A 12 -5.42 -16.83 14.72
N VAL A 13 -4.38 -16.28 14.09
CA VAL A 13 -4.45 -14.98 13.43
C VAL A 13 -5.27 -15.12 12.16
N ALA A 14 -6.31 -14.30 12.02
CA ALA A 14 -7.25 -14.38 10.92
C ALA A 14 -6.86 -13.47 9.72
N ILE A 15 -6.13 -12.37 9.97
CA ILE A 15 -5.72 -11.41 8.94
C ILE A 15 -4.23 -11.11 9.05
N ASP A 16 -3.56 -11.10 7.89
CA ASP A 16 -2.20 -10.58 7.71
C ASP A 16 -2.27 -9.34 6.81
N THR A 17 -1.47 -8.31 7.11
CA THR A 17 -1.38 -7.08 6.31
C THR A 17 0.09 -6.77 5.96
N SER A 18 0.92 -7.79 5.87
CA SER A 18 2.35 -7.59 5.67
C SER A 18 2.77 -7.49 4.21
N VAL A 19 1.92 -7.86 3.27
CA VAL A 19 2.21 -7.77 1.84
C VAL A 19 2.08 -6.33 1.35
N ARG A 20 3.19 -5.78 0.86
CA ARG A 20 3.21 -4.54 0.10
C ARG A 20 3.26 -4.88 -1.40
N ALA A 21 2.11 -5.07 -2.00
CA ALA A 21 2.00 -5.43 -3.41
C ALA A 21 2.74 -4.44 -4.32
N LEU A 22 3.26 -4.90 -5.45
CA LEU A 22 4.10 -4.18 -6.42
C LEU A 22 5.54 -3.88 -5.92
N PHE A 23 5.93 -4.29 -4.72
CA PHE A 23 7.28 -4.09 -4.18
C PHE A 23 8.14 -5.35 -4.29
N ASP A 24 9.43 -5.14 -4.42
CA ASP A 24 10.46 -6.18 -4.47
C ASP A 24 11.53 -5.86 -3.42
N TYR A 25 11.65 -6.71 -2.44
CA TYR A 25 12.66 -6.61 -1.37
C TYR A 25 13.74 -7.69 -1.52
N SER A 26 13.79 -8.43 -2.64
CA SER A 26 14.72 -9.53 -2.84
C SER A 26 16.20 -9.12 -2.80
N ALA A 27 16.49 -7.88 -3.22
CA ALA A 27 17.85 -7.33 -3.14
C ALA A 27 18.37 -7.19 -1.70
N GLU A 28 17.46 -7.08 -0.73
CA GLU A 28 17.75 -6.95 0.71
C GLU A 28 17.50 -8.26 1.48
N GLY A 29 17.33 -9.37 0.74
CA GLY A 29 17.01 -10.69 1.32
C GLY A 29 15.55 -10.83 1.76
N GLY A 30 14.70 -9.89 1.40
CA GLY A 30 13.27 -9.90 1.66
C GLY A 30 12.43 -10.59 0.56
N PRO A 31 11.11 -10.63 0.72
CA PRO A 31 10.22 -11.23 -0.25
C PRO A 31 9.99 -10.35 -1.49
N ASP A 32 9.65 -11.00 -2.61
CA ASP A 32 9.18 -10.35 -3.83
C ASP A 32 7.66 -10.34 -3.87
N TYR A 33 7.06 -9.16 -3.71
CA TYR A 33 5.62 -8.96 -3.72
C TYR A 33 5.07 -8.40 -5.04
N ARG A 34 5.88 -8.34 -6.10
CA ARG A 34 5.48 -7.74 -7.40
C ARG A 34 4.28 -8.40 -8.05
N ARG A 35 4.05 -9.67 -7.77
CA ARG A 35 2.97 -10.46 -8.37
C ARG A 35 1.82 -10.76 -7.42
N HIS A 36 1.86 -10.22 -6.21
CA HIS A 36 0.76 -10.39 -5.26
C HIS A 36 -0.44 -9.56 -5.70
N PRO A 37 -1.67 -10.06 -5.47
CA PRO A 37 -2.90 -9.30 -5.73
C PRO A 37 -2.91 -7.97 -4.99
N LEU A 38 -3.63 -6.99 -5.54
CA LEU A 38 -3.91 -5.70 -4.88
C LEU A 38 -5.20 -5.72 -4.07
N HIS A 39 -6.02 -6.74 -4.25
CA HIS A 39 -7.27 -6.97 -3.50
C HIS A 39 -7.04 -7.99 -2.37
N PRO A 40 -7.89 -8.02 -1.33
CA PRO A 40 -7.85 -9.06 -0.30
C PRO A 40 -7.95 -10.47 -0.89
N TYR A 41 -7.16 -11.42 -0.39
CA TYR A 41 -7.17 -12.80 -0.86
C TYR A 41 -6.84 -13.79 0.27
N TRP A 42 -7.40 -14.98 0.17
CA TRP A 42 -7.08 -16.06 1.10
C TRP A 42 -5.73 -16.69 0.75
N ILE A 43 -4.80 -16.71 1.71
CA ILE A 43 -3.48 -17.35 1.53
C ILE A 43 -3.65 -18.86 1.33
N ASP A 44 -4.64 -19.44 2.03
CA ASP A 44 -5.06 -20.83 1.85
C ASP A 44 -6.53 -20.83 1.38
N THR A 45 -6.72 -21.12 0.12
CA THR A 45 -8.04 -21.12 -0.51
C THR A 45 -8.93 -22.27 -0.05
N GLU A 46 -8.36 -23.37 0.47
CA GLU A 46 -9.12 -24.53 0.93
C GLU A 46 -9.69 -24.31 2.33
N THR A 47 -8.85 -23.89 3.27
CA THR A 47 -9.24 -23.74 4.68
C THR A 47 -9.75 -22.35 5.03
N ARG A 48 -9.39 -21.32 4.23
CA ARG A 48 -9.72 -19.89 4.47
C ARG A 48 -9.44 -19.44 5.90
N GLN A 49 -8.31 -19.82 6.44
CA GLN A 49 -7.94 -19.52 7.80
C GLN A 49 -7.16 -18.22 7.95
N LEU A 50 -6.52 -17.74 6.88
CA LEU A 50 -5.72 -16.53 6.90
C LEU A 50 -5.98 -15.68 5.65
N LEU A 51 -6.57 -14.50 5.85
CA LEU A 51 -6.79 -13.51 4.82
C LEU A 51 -5.57 -12.59 4.75
N GLU A 52 -5.02 -12.42 3.56
CA GLU A 52 -4.08 -11.34 3.28
C GLU A 52 -4.85 -10.09 2.84
N LEU A 53 -4.62 -8.98 3.53
CA LEU A 53 -5.11 -7.65 3.18
C LEU A 53 -3.92 -6.79 2.77
N PRO A 54 -3.54 -6.75 1.49
CA PRO A 54 -2.33 -6.07 1.05
C PRO A 54 -2.37 -4.58 1.32
N LEU A 55 -1.22 -4.00 1.64
CA LEU A 55 -1.06 -2.54 1.69
C LEU A 55 -1.25 -1.98 0.29
N THR A 56 -2.14 -1.00 0.16
CA THR A 56 -2.50 -0.46 -1.14
C THR A 56 -1.34 0.31 -1.75
N SER A 57 -0.98 -0.10 -2.96
CA SER A 57 -0.03 0.59 -3.83
C SER A 57 -0.54 0.55 -5.25
N VAL A 58 -0.39 1.64 -5.98
CA VAL A 58 -0.89 1.73 -7.36
C VAL A 58 0.18 2.32 -8.27
N PHE A 59 0.01 2.18 -9.58
CA PHE A 59 0.76 2.93 -10.56
C PHE A 59 -0.05 4.12 -11.05
N TRP A 60 0.62 5.26 -11.20
CA TRP A 60 0.10 6.47 -11.78
C TRP A 60 0.90 6.88 -13.02
N GLY A 61 0.28 7.60 -13.95
CA GLY A 61 0.89 8.14 -15.16
C GLY A 61 0.43 7.44 -16.44
N MET A 62 0.93 7.93 -17.57
CA MET A 62 0.51 7.45 -18.90
C MET A 62 0.78 5.95 -19.12
N LEU A 63 1.82 5.42 -18.50
CA LEU A 63 2.25 4.01 -18.59
C LEU A 63 1.75 3.15 -17.43
N ARG A 64 0.77 3.63 -16.63
CA ARG A 64 0.32 2.92 -15.42
C ARG A 64 -0.11 1.48 -15.67
N ARG A 65 -0.79 1.23 -16.80
CA ARG A 65 -1.26 -0.12 -17.16
C ARG A 65 -0.13 -1.09 -17.45
N GLN A 66 1.02 -0.59 -17.91
CA GLN A 66 2.23 -1.36 -18.14
C GLN A 66 3.19 -1.33 -16.93
N GLY A 67 2.80 -0.65 -15.84
CA GLY A 67 3.63 -0.41 -14.66
C GLY A 67 4.26 -1.68 -14.09
N GLY A 68 3.48 -2.74 -13.93
CA GLY A 68 3.96 -4.03 -13.43
C GLY A 68 5.07 -4.66 -14.28
N MET A 69 5.10 -4.37 -15.57
CA MET A 69 6.09 -4.89 -16.52
C MET A 69 7.31 -3.96 -16.65
N VAL A 70 7.06 -2.65 -16.69
CA VAL A 70 8.09 -1.62 -16.92
C VAL A 70 8.85 -1.31 -15.64
N TYR A 71 8.15 -1.07 -14.54
CA TYR A 71 8.72 -0.60 -13.28
C TYR A 71 9.86 -1.47 -12.73
N PRO A 72 9.78 -2.82 -12.74
CA PRO A 72 10.88 -3.66 -12.30
C PRO A 72 12.17 -3.50 -13.12
N ARG A 73 12.05 -3.12 -14.40
CA ARG A 73 13.22 -2.92 -15.27
C ARG A 73 13.94 -1.61 -14.97
N LEU A 74 13.23 -0.63 -14.42
CA LEU A 74 13.78 0.69 -14.07
C LEU A 74 14.77 0.64 -12.90
N TRP A 75 14.77 -0.45 -12.11
CA TRP A 75 15.77 -0.64 -11.04
C TRP A 75 17.21 -0.70 -11.56
N ARG A 76 17.38 -1.11 -12.80
CA ARG A 76 18.70 -1.25 -13.44
C ARG A 76 19.29 0.09 -13.89
N ILE A 77 18.48 1.15 -13.91
CA ILE A 77 18.88 2.47 -14.38
C ILE A 77 18.69 3.48 -13.25
N PRO A 78 19.78 3.91 -12.59
CA PRO A 78 19.71 4.92 -11.53
C PRO A 78 18.92 6.14 -12.00
N GLN A 79 18.14 6.75 -11.09
CA GLN A 79 17.37 7.98 -11.31
C GLN A 79 16.21 7.88 -12.34
N MET A 80 16.13 6.87 -13.18
CA MET A 80 15.09 6.76 -14.23
C MET A 80 13.67 6.78 -13.65
N ARG A 81 13.45 6.20 -12.46
CA ARG A 81 12.14 6.26 -11.79
C ARG A 81 11.70 7.68 -11.46
N GLY A 82 12.62 8.50 -10.94
CA GLY A 82 12.36 9.91 -10.66
C GLY A 82 12.07 10.70 -11.92
N VAL A 83 12.82 10.44 -13.00
CA VAL A 83 12.60 11.08 -14.30
C VAL A 83 11.21 10.73 -14.86
N LEU A 84 10.83 9.46 -14.84
CA LEU A 84 9.51 9.05 -15.33
C LEU A 84 8.36 9.61 -14.48
N ALA A 85 8.55 9.68 -13.16
CA ALA A 85 7.59 10.30 -12.25
C ALA A 85 7.45 11.81 -12.55
N SER A 86 8.56 12.54 -12.68
CA SER A 86 8.55 13.97 -12.98
C SER A 86 7.94 14.32 -14.33
N LEU A 87 8.03 13.40 -15.30
CA LEU A 87 7.40 13.54 -16.61
C LEU A 87 5.94 13.05 -16.65
N GLY A 88 5.37 12.60 -15.52
CA GLY A 88 4.01 12.06 -15.46
C GLY A 88 3.84 10.73 -16.23
N LEU A 89 4.93 10.03 -16.52
CA LEU A 89 4.89 8.81 -17.31
C LEU A 89 4.60 7.57 -16.49
N LEU A 90 5.31 7.40 -15.37
CA LEU A 90 5.10 6.25 -14.48
C LEU A 90 5.63 6.52 -13.08
N GLU A 91 4.76 6.41 -12.11
CA GLU A 91 5.07 6.50 -10.68
C GLU A 91 4.37 5.35 -9.94
N ARG A 92 5.00 4.86 -8.87
CA ARG A 92 4.37 3.91 -7.94
C ARG A 92 4.07 4.63 -6.65
N ILE A 93 2.80 4.72 -6.31
CA ILE A 93 2.27 5.44 -5.15
C ILE A 93 1.76 4.43 -4.13
N PRO A 94 2.43 4.24 -2.99
CA PRO A 94 1.86 3.54 -1.83
C PRO A 94 0.97 4.51 -1.04
N LEU A 95 -0.10 4.02 -0.44
CA LEU A 95 -0.97 4.84 0.41
C LEU A 95 -0.42 4.91 1.84
N THR A 96 0.46 5.88 2.08
CA THR A 96 1.13 6.12 3.36
C THR A 96 1.50 7.60 3.49
N PRO A 97 1.43 8.20 4.70
CA PRO A 97 1.95 9.56 4.92
C PRO A 97 3.48 9.61 4.90
N GLU A 98 4.15 8.47 4.92
CA GLU A 98 5.59 8.36 5.04
C GLU A 98 6.27 8.46 3.67
N GLY A 99 6.67 9.69 3.32
CA GLY A 99 7.36 9.99 2.06
C GLY A 99 6.44 10.11 0.84
N VAL A 100 5.12 10.24 1.07
CA VAL A 100 4.11 10.48 0.02
C VAL A 100 3.35 11.76 0.38
N SER A 101 3.34 12.74 -0.51
CA SER A 101 2.59 13.98 -0.33
C SER A 101 1.08 13.75 -0.40
N VAL A 102 0.29 14.71 0.08
CA VAL A 102 -1.17 14.67 -0.04
C VAL A 102 -1.58 14.51 -1.51
N ASP A 103 -1.04 15.33 -2.41
CA ASP A 103 -1.39 15.29 -3.84
C ASP A 103 -1.08 13.95 -4.50
N GLU A 104 0.06 13.32 -4.15
CA GLU A 104 0.39 11.98 -4.62
C GLU A 104 -0.61 10.95 -4.09
N ALA A 105 -0.95 11.01 -2.81
CA ALA A 105 -1.91 10.10 -2.21
C ALA A 105 -3.31 10.27 -2.81
N LEU A 106 -3.77 11.49 -3.08
CA LEU A 106 -5.04 11.74 -3.77
C LEU A 106 -5.06 11.11 -5.17
N ARG A 107 -3.99 11.29 -5.96
CA ARG A 107 -3.83 10.61 -7.25
C ARG A 107 -3.84 9.09 -7.08
N GLY A 108 -3.17 8.58 -6.04
CA GLY A 108 -3.15 7.15 -5.73
C GLY A 108 -4.55 6.59 -5.41
N ILE A 109 -5.34 7.32 -4.64
CA ILE A 109 -6.74 6.97 -4.32
C ILE A 109 -7.58 6.93 -5.59
N ASP A 110 -7.48 7.95 -6.46
CA ASP A 110 -8.21 7.96 -7.73
C ASP A 110 -7.85 6.77 -8.60
N MET A 111 -6.56 6.45 -8.71
CA MET A 111 -6.13 5.27 -9.48
C MET A 111 -6.65 3.97 -8.89
N ALA A 112 -6.68 3.84 -7.58
CA ALA A 112 -7.20 2.66 -6.91
C ALA A 112 -8.71 2.49 -7.15
N ILE A 113 -9.46 3.58 -7.11
CA ILE A 113 -10.90 3.60 -7.42
C ILE A 113 -11.13 3.26 -8.90
N ASP A 114 -10.39 3.88 -9.82
CA ASP A 114 -10.48 3.63 -11.27
C ASP A 114 -10.12 2.19 -11.64
N ASP A 115 -9.18 1.58 -10.92
CA ASP A 115 -8.79 0.18 -11.09
C ASP A 115 -9.77 -0.80 -10.39
N GLY A 116 -10.80 -0.27 -9.71
CA GLY A 116 -11.85 -1.06 -9.07
C GLY A 116 -11.38 -1.80 -7.82
N LEU A 117 -10.39 -1.29 -7.09
CA LEU A 117 -9.95 -1.93 -5.86
C LEU A 117 -11.07 -1.88 -4.81
N PRO A 118 -11.46 -3.04 -4.24
CA PRO A 118 -12.58 -3.10 -3.30
C PRO A 118 -12.25 -2.52 -1.94
N VAL A 119 -10.97 -2.44 -1.57
CA VAL A 119 -10.48 -1.98 -0.27
C VAL A 119 -9.25 -1.12 -0.47
N LEU A 120 -9.16 -0.01 0.26
CA LEU A 120 -7.97 0.81 0.40
C LEU A 120 -7.36 0.56 1.79
N ASN A 121 -6.16 0.00 1.81
CA ASN A 121 -5.43 -0.28 3.04
C ASN A 121 -4.24 0.66 3.17
N PHE A 122 -4.31 1.58 4.11
CA PHE A 122 -3.26 2.56 4.42
C PHE A 122 -2.30 2.00 5.47
N SER A 123 -1.06 2.46 5.44
CA SER A 123 -0.05 2.06 6.43
C SER A 123 0.83 3.21 6.86
N PHE A 124 1.29 3.16 8.09
CA PHE A 124 2.40 3.98 8.60
C PHE A 124 3.06 3.27 9.79
N HIS A 125 4.25 3.67 10.14
CA HIS A 125 4.95 3.10 11.29
C HIS A 125 4.56 3.85 12.57
N SER A 126 4.12 3.13 13.59
CA SER A 126 3.70 3.75 14.87
C SER A 126 4.75 4.67 15.51
N PRO A 127 6.08 4.46 15.36
CA PRO A 127 7.07 5.42 15.82
C PRO A 127 6.97 6.81 15.19
N SER A 128 6.33 6.95 14.01
CA SER A 128 6.06 8.26 13.40
C SER A 128 5.06 9.12 14.18
N LEU A 129 4.40 8.56 15.19
CA LEU A 129 3.55 9.33 16.11
C LEU A 129 4.34 10.06 17.22
N GLN A 130 5.66 9.89 17.23
CA GLN A 130 6.54 10.60 18.16
C GLN A 130 7.72 11.22 17.41
N PRO A 131 7.93 12.54 17.51
CA PRO A 131 9.03 13.23 16.86
C PRO A 131 10.40 12.63 17.18
N GLY A 132 11.25 12.53 16.16
CA GLY A 132 12.62 12.03 16.27
C GLY A 132 12.79 10.51 16.19
N HIS A 133 11.68 9.74 16.10
CA HIS A 133 11.73 8.28 16.09
C HIS A 133 11.67 7.67 14.67
N THR A 134 11.41 8.49 13.65
CA THR A 134 11.49 8.10 12.24
C THR A 134 12.12 9.22 11.41
N PRO A 135 12.64 8.92 10.21
CA PRO A 135 13.14 9.97 9.32
C PRO A 135 12.02 10.85 8.74
N TYR A 136 10.75 10.44 8.88
CA TYR A 136 9.58 11.12 8.33
C TYR A 136 9.02 12.18 9.28
N VAL A 137 9.12 11.95 10.59
CA VAL A 137 8.63 12.85 11.65
C VAL A 137 9.78 13.13 12.62
N ARG A 138 10.45 14.27 12.44
CA ARG A 138 11.63 14.68 13.21
C ARG A 138 11.32 15.72 14.25
N SER A 139 10.25 16.49 14.06
CA SER A 139 9.83 17.62 14.89
C SER A 139 8.32 17.58 15.15
N GLU A 140 7.85 18.39 16.10
CA GLU A 140 6.40 18.59 16.34
C GLU A 140 5.69 19.11 15.08
N SER A 141 6.33 19.99 14.31
CA SER A 141 5.77 20.47 13.05
C SER A 141 5.58 19.36 12.02
N ASP A 142 6.48 18.36 11.98
CA ASP A 142 6.33 17.21 11.09
C ASP A 142 5.18 16.31 11.56
N LEU A 143 4.99 16.20 12.88
CA LEU A 143 3.86 15.47 13.47
C LEU A 143 2.52 16.16 13.13
N ASP A 144 2.45 17.48 13.24
CA ASP A 144 1.27 18.24 12.80
C ASP A 144 1.00 18.01 11.31
N GLY A 145 2.03 18.03 10.47
CA GLY A 145 1.94 17.72 9.05
C GLY A 145 1.43 16.30 8.76
N LEU A 146 1.84 15.30 9.56
CA LEU A 146 1.33 13.93 9.46
C LEU A 146 -0.18 13.87 9.79
N TYR A 147 -0.63 14.60 10.80
CA TYR A 147 -2.05 14.69 11.12
C TYR A 147 -2.85 15.45 10.06
N ASP A 148 -2.27 16.52 9.48
CA ASP A 148 -2.91 17.26 8.38
C ASP A 148 -3.04 16.40 7.12
N TRP A 149 -2.03 15.56 6.84
CA TRP A 149 -2.11 14.58 5.78
C TRP A 149 -3.33 13.64 5.97
N TRP A 150 -3.50 13.07 7.15
CA TRP A 150 -4.64 12.20 7.45
C TRP A 150 -5.99 12.93 7.36
N ARG A 151 -6.07 14.18 7.83
CA ARG A 151 -7.29 14.98 7.72
C ARG A 151 -7.68 15.21 6.25
N ALA A 152 -6.71 15.55 5.40
CA ALA A 152 -6.93 15.75 3.97
C ALA A 152 -7.40 14.45 3.30
N ILE A 153 -6.74 13.32 3.58
CA ILE A 153 -7.11 12.02 3.00
C ILE A 153 -8.52 11.60 3.43
N PHE A 154 -8.85 11.68 4.71
CA PHE A 154 -10.19 11.31 5.18
C PHE A 154 -11.29 12.24 4.64
N ALA A 155 -11.01 13.52 4.43
CA ALA A 155 -11.93 14.43 3.77
C ALA A 155 -12.18 13.98 2.31
N TYR A 156 -11.10 13.70 1.58
CA TYR A 156 -11.18 13.26 0.19
C TYR A 156 -11.90 11.92 0.02
N LEU A 157 -11.57 10.91 0.84
CA LEU A 157 -12.26 9.62 0.81
C LEU A 157 -13.78 9.78 0.97
N ARG A 158 -14.20 10.67 1.86
CA ARG A 158 -15.62 11.02 2.05
C ARG A 158 -16.25 11.64 0.81
N GLU A 159 -15.56 12.57 0.15
CA GLU A 159 -16.01 13.18 -1.12
C GLU A 159 -16.14 12.14 -2.23
N ARG A 160 -15.23 11.15 -2.26
CA ARG A 160 -15.24 10.05 -3.22
C ARG A 160 -16.26 8.94 -2.87
N GLY A 161 -17.00 9.06 -1.77
CA GLY A 161 -17.97 8.06 -1.32
C GLY A 161 -17.35 6.77 -0.77
N VAL A 162 -16.04 6.79 -0.45
CA VAL A 162 -15.36 5.65 0.18
C VAL A 162 -15.75 5.60 1.65
N GLN A 163 -16.22 4.45 2.10
CA GLN A 163 -16.68 4.22 3.47
C GLN A 163 -15.69 3.39 4.28
N ASN A 164 -15.73 3.53 5.60
CA ASN A 164 -15.01 2.62 6.49
C ASN A 164 -15.59 1.21 6.36
N ALA A 165 -14.71 0.22 6.32
CA ALA A 165 -15.08 -1.17 6.35
C ALA A 165 -14.67 -1.80 7.69
N ALA A 166 -15.56 -2.58 8.30
CA ALA A 166 -15.18 -3.43 9.42
C ALA A 166 -14.39 -4.63 8.91
N VAL A 167 -13.51 -5.15 9.76
CA VAL A 167 -12.69 -6.34 9.44
C VAL A 167 -13.57 -7.52 9.05
N ASP A 168 -14.67 -7.75 9.77
CA ASP A 168 -15.60 -8.86 9.49
C ASP A 168 -16.29 -8.71 8.14
N ASP A 169 -16.61 -7.48 7.72
CA ASP A 169 -17.19 -7.21 6.40
C ASP A 169 -16.19 -7.52 5.28
N ILE A 170 -14.92 -7.14 5.48
CA ILE A 170 -13.84 -7.45 4.54
C ILE A 170 -13.65 -8.95 4.43
N MET A 171 -13.64 -9.67 5.56
CA MET A 171 -13.50 -11.13 5.57
C MET A 171 -14.68 -11.83 4.89
N ALA A 172 -15.89 -11.33 5.09
CA ALA A 172 -17.11 -11.89 4.47
C ALA A 172 -17.14 -11.64 2.95
N ALA A 173 -16.64 -10.46 2.51
CA ALA A 173 -16.60 -10.04 1.11
C ALA A 173 -15.37 -10.54 0.35
N ALA A 174 -14.31 -10.93 1.07
CA ALA A 174 -13.08 -11.41 0.44
C ALA A 174 -13.37 -12.63 -0.43
N VAL A 175 -13.10 -12.42 -1.72
CA VAL A 175 -13.58 -13.25 -2.81
C VAL A 175 -13.17 -14.71 -2.66
N ARG A 176 -14.13 -15.48 -2.95
CA ARG A 176 -14.14 -16.91 -3.22
C ARG A 176 -13.39 -17.22 -4.51
#